data_2e496812d952d3a24db956cd6871a20b
#
_entry.id   2e496812d952d3a24db956cd6871a20b
#
_cell.length_a   1.000
_cell.length_b   1.000
_cell.length_c   1.000
_cell.angle_alpha   90.00
_cell.angle_beta   90.00
_cell.angle_gamma   90.00
#
_symmetry.space_group_name_H-M   'P 1'
#
loop_
_entity.id
_entity.type
_entity.pdbx_description
1 polymer ?
#
loop_
_entity_poly.entity_id
_entity_poly.type
_entity_poly.pdbx_seq_one_letter_code
_entity_poly.pdbx_strand_id
1 'polypeptide(L)'
;MIDNSNPEIQFAMEAVRAGALLAREVEREMVEPALTKEDRSPVTVADFAVQGLIGCLLEKTFPAAVLVAEEDSGPLRQPEAASTCSRVAEYVGRRLAYATPQTVCAWIDHGNAAPCGRFWTLDPIDGTKGFLRGGQYAVGLALIEEGEVVLGAMACPNLSDAHRPEAGGPGTLVIAARGQGAWWQPLETGGGLRPLRVSERENTAQMRILRSFETGHTNVGRIERMAAAVGVTAEPVRMDSQAKYALLASGHAELLLRLLTSKQPDYRERIWDQAAGALVTEEAGGRITDLDGKRLDFSAGRMLVNNRGVCASNGRVHDAVLDTLRVVCENGER
;
A
#
# COMPACT_ATOMS: atom_id res chain seq x y z
N MET A 1 -14.61 15.35 10.58
CA MET A 1 -14.52 14.11 11.39
C MET A 1 -15.00 12.97 10.50
N ILE A 2 -14.34 11.82 10.53
CA ILE A 2 -14.74 10.68 9.68
C ILE A 2 -16.08 10.13 10.14
N ASP A 3 -16.95 9.77 9.20
CA ASP A 3 -18.26 9.20 9.47
C ASP A 3 -18.16 7.69 9.76
N ASN A 4 -17.97 7.35 11.02
CA ASN A 4 -17.88 5.94 11.45
C ASN A 4 -19.18 5.15 11.29
N SER A 5 -20.31 5.76 10.93
CA SER A 5 -21.55 5.06 10.64
C SER A 5 -21.67 4.59 9.18
N ASN A 6 -20.78 5.10 8.30
CA ASN A 6 -20.74 4.70 6.89
C ASN A 6 -20.29 3.23 6.76
N PRO A 7 -21.12 2.35 6.16
CA PRO A 7 -20.83 0.92 6.07
C PRO A 7 -19.57 0.59 5.25
N GLU A 8 -19.19 1.43 4.30
CA GLU A 8 -17.99 1.23 3.48
C GLU A 8 -16.72 1.56 4.28
N ILE A 9 -16.77 2.60 5.12
CA ILE A 9 -15.67 2.93 6.03
C ILE A 9 -15.48 1.81 7.05
N GLN A 10 -16.58 1.32 7.65
CA GLN A 10 -16.53 0.17 8.59
C GLN A 10 -15.94 -1.07 7.91
N PHE A 11 -16.45 -1.40 6.72
CA PHE A 11 -15.96 -2.53 5.94
C PHE A 11 -14.47 -2.41 5.63
N ALA A 12 -14.01 -1.26 5.11
CA ALA A 12 -12.60 -1.06 4.76
C ALA A 12 -11.68 -1.25 5.97
N MET A 13 -12.06 -0.68 7.12
CA MET A 13 -11.29 -0.83 8.36
C MET A 13 -11.25 -2.29 8.83
N GLU A 14 -12.38 -3.00 8.79
CA GLU A 14 -12.47 -4.40 9.20
C GLU A 14 -11.69 -5.32 8.23
N ALA A 15 -11.84 -5.12 6.93
CA ALA A 15 -11.19 -5.91 5.90
C ALA A 15 -9.66 -5.82 5.97
N VAL A 16 -9.09 -4.60 6.02
CA VAL A 16 -7.62 -4.45 6.12
C VAL A 16 -7.09 -4.95 7.47
N ARG A 17 -7.86 -4.80 8.57
CA ARG A 17 -7.52 -5.36 9.87
C ARG A 17 -7.46 -6.88 9.82
N ALA A 18 -8.51 -7.53 9.31
CA ALA A 18 -8.60 -8.97 9.22
C ALA A 18 -7.48 -9.54 8.33
N GLY A 19 -7.23 -8.91 7.18
CA GLY A 19 -6.15 -9.28 6.27
C GLY A 19 -4.77 -9.15 6.92
N ALA A 20 -4.50 -8.03 7.58
CA ALA A 20 -3.20 -7.79 8.24
C ALA A 20 -2.93 -8.73 9.42
N LEU A 21 -3.95 -9.06 10.20
CA LEU A 21 -3.82 -10.05 11.29
C LEU A 21 -3.61 -11.47 10.74
N LEU A 22 -4.23 -11.81 9.60
CA LEU A 22 -3.97 -13.07 8.92
C LEU A 22 -2.54 -13.11 8.36
N ALA A 23 -2.09 -12.04 7.69
CA ALA A 23 -0.71 -11.93 7.18
C ALA A 23 0.32 -12.11 8.31
N ARG A 24 0.11 -11.46 9.46
CA ARG A 24 0.97 -11.60 10.64
C ARG A 24 1.00 -13.03 11.19
N GLU A 25 -0.11 -13.74 11.13
CA GLU A 25 -0.18 -15.15 11.53
C GLU A 25 0.65 -16.03 10.59
N VAL A 26 0.51 -15.83 9.27
CA VAL A 26 1.35 -16.50 8.27
C VAL A 26 2.83 -16.19 8.49
N GLU A 27 3.20 -14.91 8.70
CA GLU A 27 4.58 -14.49 8.96
C GLU A 27 5.19 -15.22 10.16
N ARG A 28 4.48 -15.29 11.28
CA ARG A 28 4.94 -15.94 12.51
C ARG A 28 5.15 -17.45 12.35
N GLU A 29 4.25 -18.13 11.67
CA GLU A 29 4.32 -19.58 11.48
C GLU A 29 5.38 -20.01 10.46
N MET A 30 5.78 -19.10 9.56
CA MET A 30 6.79 -19.41 8.53
C MET A 30 8.22 -19.05 8.95
N VAL A 31 8.40 -18.26 9.97
CA VAL A 31 9.71 -17.95 10.57
C VAL A 31 10.16 -19.04 11.54
N GLU A 32 9.28 -19.92 11.99
CA GLU A 32 9.66 -21.03 12.86
C GLU A 32 10.44 -22.11 12.09
N PRO A 33 11.57 -22.62 12.64
CA PRO A 33 12.50 -23.55 11.95
C PRO A 33 11.88 -24.87 11.48
N ALA A 34 10.72 -25.25 12.00
CA ALA A 34 10.02 -26.48 11.65
C ALA A 34 9.36 -26.47 10.24
N LEU A 35 9.32 -25.35 9.57
CA LEU A 35 8.70 -25.17 8.25
C LEU A 35 9.70 -24.99 7.11
N THR A 36 10.95 -25.23 7.35
CA THR A 36 12.00 -25.23 6.34
C THR A 36 11.94 -26.51 5.54
N LYS A 37 11.15 -26.55 4.49
CA LYS A 37 11.44 -27.26 3.25
C LYS A 37 10.35 -27.07 2.21
N GLU A 38 10.82 -26.78 1.00
CA GLU A 38 10.17 -26.72 -0.30
C GLU A 38 9.67 -25.34 -0.74
N ASP A 39 10.58 -24.57 -1.35
CA ASP A 39 10.53 -23.69 -2.52
C ASP A 39 9.25 -22.88 -2.82
N ARG A 40 8.42 -22.57 -1.85
CA ARG A 40 7.33 -21.64 -2.10
C ARG A 40 7.41 -20.49 -1.13
N SER A 41 7.55 -19.30 -1.71
CA SER A 41 7.62 -18.05 -0.98
C SER A 41 6.49 -17.96 0.06
N PRO A 42 6.79 -17.75 1.35
CA PRO A 42 5.79 -17.49 2.40
C PRO A 42 4.84 -16.35 2.03
N VAL A 43 5.36 -15.37 1.32
CA VAL A 43 4.61 -14.25 0.76
C VAL A 43 3.47 -14.72 -0.12
N THR A 44 3.72 -15.65 -1.05
CA THR A 44 2.68 -16.16 -1.95
C THR A 44 1.49 -16.74 -1.17
N VAL A 45 1.73 -17.46 -0.08
CA VAL A 45 0.64 -17.95 0.78
C VAL A 45 -0.08 -16.81 1.48
N ALA A 46 0.65 -15.80 1.96
CA ALA A 46 0.05 -14.65 2.65
C ALA A 46 -0.77 -13.80 1.68
N ASP A 47 -0.23 -13.49 0.50
CA ASP A 47 -0.92 -12.69 -0.53
C ASP A 47 -2.25 -13.34 -0.91
N PHE A 48 -2.23 -14.62 -1.28
CA PHE A 48 -3.44 -15.37 -1.64
C PHE A 48 -4.43 -15.49 -0.48
N ALA A 49 -3.96 -15.74 0.73
CA ALA A 49 -4.83 -15.90 1.90
C ALA A 49 -5.53 -14.56 2.24
N VAL A 50 -4.80 -13.44 2.22
CA VAL A 50 -5.34 -12.11 2.48
C VAL A 50 -6.34 -11.71 1.40
N GLN A 51 -5.98 -11.90 0.11
CA GLN A 51 -6.90 -11.57 -0.98
C GLN A 51 -8.15 -12.44 -0.94
N GLY A 52 -8.03 -13.74 -0.71
CA GLY A 52 -9.17 -14.66 -0.58
C GLY A 52 -10.09 -14.28 0.59
N LEU A 53 -9.51 -13.93 1.74
CA LEU A 53 -10.29 -13.47 2.90
C LEU A 53 -11.05 -12.19 2.59
N ILE A 54 -10.38 -11.16 2.07
CA ILE A 54 -11.00 -9.86 1.77
C ILE A 54 -12.03 -9.96 0.64
N GLY A 55 -11.73 -10.77 -0.40
CA GLY A 55 -12.68 -11.06 -1.49
C GLY A 55 -13.99 -11.67 -0.98
N CYS A 56 -13.90 -12.65 -0.07
CA CYS A 56 -15.08 -13.25 0.58
C CYS A 56 -15.85 -12.23 1.46
N LEU A 57 -15.13 -11.43 2.24
CA LEU A 57 -15.76 -10.40 3.09
C LEU A 57 -16.50 -9.37 2.24
N LEU A 58 -15.89 -8.93 1.11
CA LEU A 58 -16.50 -7.98 0.18
C LEU A 58 -17.76 -8.56 -0.45
N GLU A 59 -17.69 -9.77 -0.99
CA GLU A 59 -18.83 -10.46 -1.61
C GLU A 59 -20.02 -10.58 -0.64
N LYS A 60 -19.76 -10.86 0.64
CA LYS A 60 -20.80 -10.98 1.65
C LYS A 60 -21.42 -9.65 2.05
N THR A 61 -20.59 -8.61 2.17
CA THR A 61 -21.04 -7.30 2.65
C THR A 61 -21.67 -6.49 1.51
N PHE A 62 -21.07 -6.57 0.32
CA PHE A 62 -21.51 -5.84 -0.87
C PHE A 62 -21.53 -6.78 -2.09
N PRO A 63 -22.55 -7.63 -2.27
CA PRO A 63 -22.56 -8.67 -3.32
C PRO A 63 -22.43 -8.16 -4.76
N ALA A 64 -22.76 -6.91 -5.02
CA ALA A 64 -22.61 -6.27 -6.33
C ALA A 64 -21.31 -5.50 -6.50
N ALA A 65 -20.42 -5.49 -5.51
CA ALA A 65 -19.18 -4.75 -5.57
C ALA A 65 -18.18 -5.42 -6.52
N VAL A 66 -17.50 -4.60 -7.30
CA VAL A 66 -16.40 -5.03 -8.17
C VAL A 66 -15.09 -4.91 -7.42
N LEU A 67 -14.24 -5.92 -7.49
CA LEU A 67 -12.89 -5.93 -6.90
C LEU A 67 -11.84 -6.03 -8.03
N VAL A 68 -10.85 -5.15 -7.97
CA VAL A 68 -9.66 -5.16 -8.81
C VAL A 68 -8.44 -5.33 -7.91
N ALA A 69 -7.84 -6.51 -7.87
CA ALA A 69 -6.78 -6.84 -6.93
C ALA A 69 -5.54 -7.39 -7.64
N GLU A 70 -4.43 -7.49 -6.91
CA GLU A 70 -3.14 -7.86 -7.48
C GLU A 70 -3.09 -9.32 -7.94
N GLU A 71 -3.58 -10.26 -7.12
CA GLU A 71 -3.41 -11.69 -7.30
C GLU A 71 -4.54 -12.34 -8.11
N ASP A 72 -4.21 -13.42 -8.81
CA ASP A 72 -5.15 -14.35 -9.44
C ASP A 72 -4.90 -15.79 -8.97
N SER A 73 -5.90 -16.66 -9.03
CA SER A 73 -5.77 -18.02 -8.55
C SER A 73 -5.13 -18.99 -9.55
N GLY A 74 -4.75 -18.55 -10.74
CA GLY A 74 -4.17 -19.39 -11.79
C GLY A 74 -2.99 -20.23 -11.31
N PRO A 75 -2.00 -19.65 -10.62
CA PRO A 75 -0.88 -20.39 -10.04
C PRO A 75 -1.31 -21.48 -9.03
N LEU A 76 -2.34 -21.22 -8.21
CA LEU A 76 -2.84 -22.19 -7.22
C LEU A 76 -3.62 -23.36 -7.82
N ARG A 77 -4.12 -23.22 -9.04
CA ARG A 77 -4.88 -24.25 -9.77
C ARG A 77 -3.97 -25.28 -10.45
N GLN A 78 -2.65 -25.05 -10.45
CA GLN A 78 -1.71 -26.00 -11.03
C GLN A 78 -1.56 -27.21 -10.10
N PRO A 79 -1.41 -28.45 -10.64
CA PRO A 79 -1.26 -29.65 -9.80
C PRO A 79 -0.14 -29.55 -8.78
N GLU A 80 0.97 -28.91 -9.15
CA GLU A 80 2.16 -28.72 -8.31
C GLU A 80 1.88 -27.78 -7.12
N ALA A 81 0.84 -26.94 -7.26
CA ALA A 81 0.43 -25.97 -6.24
C ALA A 81 -0.63 -26.49 -5.27
N ALA A 82 -1.07 -27.75 -5.39
CA ALA A 82 -2.16 -28.30 -4.57
C ALA A 82 -1.90 -28.17 -3.06
N SER A 83 -0.66 -28.41 -2.59
CA SER A 83 -0.29 -28.24 -1.19
C SER A 83 -0.34 -26.77 -0.74
N THR A 84 0.11 -25.84 -1.60
CA THR A 84 0.01 -24.39 -1.34
C THR A 84 -1.43 -23.94 -1.27
N CYS A 85 -2.27 -24.37 -2.22
CA CYS A 85 -3.69 -24.04 -2.23
C CYS A 85 -4.39 -24.57 -0.96
N SER A 86 -4.06 -25.78 -0.52
CA SER A 86 -4.58 -26.34 0.73
C SER A 86 -4.15 -25.53 1.96
N ARG A 87 -2.90 -25.06 2.01
CA ARG A 87 -2.41 -24.18 3.09
C ARG A 87 -3.10 -22.81 3.08
N VAL A 88 -3.30 -22.20 1.90
CA VAL A 88 -4.07 -20.97 1.78
C VAL A 88 -5.49 -21.18 2.34
N ALA A 89 -6.15 -22.27 1.95
CA ALA A 89 -7.48 -22.61 2.45
C ALA A 89 -7.50 -22.84 3.96
N GLU A 90 -6.46 -23.47 4.54
CA GLU A 90 -6.31 -23.64 5.98
C GLU A 90 -6.24 -22.29 6.71
N TYR A 91 -5.36 -21.38 6.29
CA TYR A 91 -5.24 -20.06 6.90
C TYR A 91 -6.54 -19.25 6.82
N VAL A 92 -7.18 -19.22 5.65
CA VAL A 92 -8.48 -18.57 5.47
C VAL A 92 -9.55 -19.29 6.33
N GLY A 93 -9.50 -20.61 6.43
CA GLY A 93 -10.40 -21.43 7.23
C GLY A 93 -10.40 -21.12 8.72
N ARG A 94 -9.30 -20.60 9.26
CA ARG A 94 -9.24 -20.12 10.65
C ARG A 94 -10.14 -18.91 10.92
N ARG A 95 -10.58 -18.24 9.87
CA ARG A 95 -11.52 -17.07 9.92
C ARG A 95 -12.89 -17.42 9.32
N LEU A 96 -12.91 -18.30 8.33
CA LEU A 96 -14.08 -18.68 7.55
C LEU A 96 -14.18 -20.20 7.50
N ALA A 97 -14.86 -20.83 8.44
CA ALA A 97 -14.90 -22.29 8.66
C ALA A 97 -15.34 -23.12 7.44
N TYR A 98 -15.93 -22.47 6.41
CA TYR A 98 -16.35 -23.13 5.15
C TYR A 98 -15.34 -22.88 3.99
N ALA A 99 -14.14 -22.37 4.27
CA ALA A 99 -13.09 -22.21 3.28
C ALA A 99 -12.58 -23.59 2.80
N THR A 100 -12.56 -23.76 1.50
CA THR A 100 -11.99 -24.90 0.79
C THR A 100 -11.04 -24.38 -0.28
N PRO A 101 -10.12 -25.20 -0.83
CA PRO A 101 -9.31 -24.79 -1.97
C PRO A 101 -10.10 -24.18 -3.11
N GLN A 102 -11.26 -24.73 -3.42
CA GLN A 102 -12.14 -24.24 -4.51
C GLN A 102 -12.76 -22.89 -4.19
N THR A 103 -13.31 -22.72 -2.99
CA THR A 103 -13.94 -21.43 -2.58
C THR A 103 -12.91 -20.34 -2.44
N VAL A 104 -11.72 -20.64 -1.93
CA VAL A 104 -10.64 -19.66 -1.79
C VAL A 104 -10.16 -19.19 -3.17
N CYS A 105 -9.96 -20.10 -4.13
CA CYS A 105 -9.64 -19.68 -5.50
C CYS A 105 -10.73 -18.78 -6.11
N ALA A 106 -12.02 -19.07 -5.87
CA ALA A 106 -13.10 -18.23 -6.36
C ALA A 106 -13.08 -16.82 -5.73
N TRP A 107 -12.79 -16.72 -4.42
CA TRP A 107 -12.67 -15.42 -3.74
C TRP A 107 -11.45 -14.62 -4.17
N ILE A 108 -10.31 -15.28 -4.47
CA ILE A 108 -9.14 -14.63 -5.06
C ILE A 108 -9.50 -14.07 -6.44
N ASP A 109 -10.17 -14.88 -7.29
CA ASP A 109 -10.55 -14.50 -8.65
C ASP A 109 -11.63 -13.41 -8.69
N HIS A 110 -12.32 -13.13 -7.59
CA HIS A 110 -13.15 -11.92 -7.48
C HIS A 110 -12.34 -10.66 -7.77
N GLY A 111 -11.02 -10.66 -7.46
CA GLY A 111 -10.07 -9.60 -7.77
C GLY A 111 -9.69 -9.43 -9.24
N ASN A 112 -10.15 -10.34 -10.12
CA ASN A 112 -9.81 -10.31 -11.54
C ASN A 112 -10.74 -9.42 -12.39
N ALA A 113 -11.69 -8.73 -11.76
CA ALA A 113 -12.62 -7.88 -12.48
C ALA A 113 -11.91 -6.75 -13.23
N ALA A 114 -12.52 -6.31 -14.32
CA ALA A 114 -12.10 -5.08 -15.00
C ALA A 114 -12.55 -3.85 -14.19
N PRO A 115 -11.72 -2.80 -14.07
CA PRO A 115 -12.16 -1.54 -13.51
C PRO A 115 -13.39 -0.98 -14.21
N CYS A 116 -14.30 -0.39 -13.44
CA CYS A 116 -15.55 0.23 -13.93
C CYS A 116 -15.76 1.59 -13.24
N GLY A 117 -16.94 2.20 -13.38
CA GLY A 117 -17.23 3.50 -12.76
C GLY A 117 -17.06 3.51 -11.23
N ARG A 118 -17.34 2.37 -10.57
CA ARG A 118 -17.15 2.21 -9.11
C ARG A 118 -16.63 0.82 -8.76
N PHE A 119 -15.47 0.76 -8.12
CA PHE A 119 -14.83 -0.51 -7.77
C PHE A 119 -13.87 -0.36 -6.58
N TRP A 120 -13.65 -1.46 -5.88
CA TRP A 120 -12.61 -1.60 -4.88
C TRP A 120 -11.30 -2.04 -5.53
N THR A 121 -10.16 -1.55 -5.02
CA THR A 121 -8.85 -2.08 -5.39
C THR A 121 -8.08 -2.51 -4.16
N LEU A 122 -7.35 -3.63 -4.26
CA LEU A 122 -6.68 -4.29 -3.14
C LEU A 122 -5.24 -4.66 -3.52
N ASP A 123 -4.31 -4.27 -2.66
CA ASP A 123 -2.99 -4.89 -2.54
C ASP A 123 -2.97 -5.74 -1.27
N PRO A 124 -2.91 -7.07 -1.39
CA PRO A 124 -2.97 -7.94 -0.23
C PRO A 124 -1.73 -7.86 0.66
N ILE A 125 -0.53 -7.73 0.07
CA ILE A 125 0.75 -7.56 0.79
C ILE A 125 1.68 -6.63 0.01
N ASP A 126 1.44 -5.33 0.11
CA ASP A 126 2.43 -4.38 -0.42
C ASP A 126 3.72 -4.42 0.41
N GLY A 127 4.84 -4.53 -0.29
CA GLY A 127 6.15 -4.66 0.35
C GLY A 127 6.55 -6.10 0.65
N THR A 128 6.30 -7.01 -0.28
CA THR A 128 6.66 -8.44 -0.27
C THR A 128 8.05 -8.74 0.29
N LYS A 129 9.07 -7.97 -0.14
CA LYS A 129 10.44 -8.13 0.36
C LYS A 129 10.59 -7.68 1.81
N GLY A 130 9.83 -6.68 2.22
CA GLY A 130 9.74 -6.23 3.60
C GLY A 130 9.14 -7.32 4.48
N PHE A 131 8.04 -7.91 4.04
CA PHE A 131 7.40 -9.05 4.70
C PHE A 131 8.38 -10.20 4.93
N LEU A 132 9.10 -10.63 3.89
CA LEU A 132 10.10 -11.71 3.97
C LEU A 132 11.25 -11.46 4.97
N ARG A 133 11.54 -10.19 5.25
CA ARG A 133 12.59 -9.80 6.20
C ARG A 133 12.06 -9.54 7.61
N GLY A 134 10.76 -9.76 7.87
CA GLY A 134 10.12 -9.32 9.13
C GLY A 134 10.12 -7.79 9.28
N GLY A 135 10.20 -7.06 8.16
CA GLY A 135 10.19 -5.60 8.11
C GLY A 135 8.81 -5.02 7.82
N GLN A 136 8.77 -3.90 7.10
CA GLN A 136 7.52 -3.20 6.80
C GLN A 136 6.79 -3.78 5.60
N TYR A 137 5.51 -4.03 5.79
CA TYR A 137 4.54 -4.35 4.74
C TYR A 137 3.17 -3.76 5.09
N ALA A 138 2.27 -3.71 4.13
CA ALA A 138 0.94 -3.18 4.34
C ALA A 138 -0.11 -3.97 3.56
N VAL A 139 -1.33 -4.03 4.08
CA VAL A 139 -2.54 -4.40 3.34
C VAL A 139 -3.23 -3.13 2.94
N GLY A 140 -3.37 -2.88 1.65
CA GLY A 140 -3.95 -1.65 1.09
C GLY A 140 -5.28 -1.90 0.38
N LEU A 141 -6.34 -1.20 0.79
CA LEU A 141 -7.68 -1.29 0.19
C LEU A 141 -8.20 0.12 -0.11
N ALA A 142 -8.72 0.34 -1.31
CA ALA A 142 -9.32 1.62 -1.67
C ALA A 142 -10.62 1.43 -2.47
N LEU A 143 -11.52 2.40 -2.35
CA LEU A 143 -12.71 2.54 -3.18
C LEU A 143 -12.48 3.68 -4.17
N ILE A 144 -12.66 3.37 -5.46
CA ILE A 144 -12.54 4.31 -6.56
C ILE A 144 -13.91 4.51 -7.19
N GLU A 145 -14.28 5.77 -7.40
CA GLU A 145 -15.52 6.17 -8.04
C GLU A 145 -15.23 7.20 -9.13
N GLU A 146 -15.63 6.91 -10.39
CA GLU A 146 -15.40 7.76 -11.56
C GLU A 146 -13.92 8.22 -11.69
N GLY A 147 -12.97 7.33 -11.36
CA GLY A 147 -11.53 7.60 -11.41
C GLY A 147 -10.96 8.40 -10.24
N GLU A 148 -11.76 8.74 -9.25
CA GLU A 148 -11.34 9.40 -8.01
C GLU A 148 -11.31 8.41 -6.84
N VAL A 149 -10.27 8.42 -6.04
CA VAL A 149 -10.24 7.63 -4.81
C VAL A 149 -11.12 8.32 -3.77
N VAL A 150 -12.19 7.67 -3.32
CA VAL A 150 -13.15 8.21 -2.35
C VAL A 150 -12.94 7.66 -0.95
N LEU A 151 -12.33 6.48 -0.83
CA LEU A 151 -11.99 5.83 0.44
C LEU A 151 -10.65 5.09 0.30
N GLY A 152 -9.78 5.20 1.30
CA GLY A 152 -8.51 4.49 1.36
C GLY A 152 -8.22 4.00 2.77
N ALA A 153 -7.92 2.71 2.91
CA ALA A 153 -7.54 2.09 4.17
C ALA A 153 -6.22 1.33 4.01
N MET A 154 -5.37 1.42 5.00
CA MET A 154 -4.13 0.65 5.08
C MET A 154 -3.96 0.04 6.46
N ALA A 155 -3.54 -1.21 6.53
CA ALA A 155 -3.08 -1.83 7.76
C ALA A 155 -1.59 -2.13 7.64
N CYS A 156 -0.81 -1.59 8.57
CA CYS A 156 0.66 -1.71 8.62
C CYS A 156 1.05 -2.47 9.90
N PRO A 157 1.19 -3.81 9.84
CA PRO A 157 1.40 -4.64 11.03
C PRO A 157 2.65 -4.29 11.84
N ASN A 158 3.74 -3.96 11.17
CA ASN A 158 5.02 -3.67 11.82
C ASN A 158 5.30 -2.16 11.99
N LEU A 159 4.23 -1.33 12.02
CA LEU A 159 4.31 0.11 12.25
C LEU A 159 3.44 0.50 13.45
N SER A 160 4.03 1.06 14.50
CA SER A 160 3.32 1.58 15.67
C SER A 160 3.14 3.09 15.58
N ASP A 161 2.04 3.60 16.14
CA ASP A 161 1.72 5.04 16.23
C ASP A 161 1.77 5.78 14.88
N ALA A 162 1.51 5.08 13.78
CA ALA A 162 1.56 5.55 12.39
C ALA A 162 2.95 6.01 11.90
N HIS A 163 4.02 5.85 12.70
CA HIS A 163 5.35 6.33 12.31
C HIS A 163 6.53 5.51 12.81
N ARG A 164 6.38 4.71 13.85
CA ARG A 164 7.50 3.99 14.46
C ARG A 164 7.58 2.56 13.94
N PRO A 165 8.65 2.17 13.21
CA PRO A 165 8.90 0.79 12.85
C PRO A 165 9.04 -0.07 14.12
N GLU A 166 8.19 -1.10 14.26
CA GLU A 166 8.17 -1.98 15.42
C GLU A 166 7.62 -3.35 15.01
N ALA A 167 8.53 -4.27 14.67
CA ALA A 167 8.15 -5.65 14.34
C ALA A 167 7.50 -6.33 15.55
N GLY A 168 6.34 -6.96 15.34
CA GLY A 168 5.56 -7.58 16.42
C GLY A 168 4.87 -6.61 17.38
N GLY A 169 4.92 -5.31 17.11
CA GLY A 169 4.21 -4.27 17.87
C GLY A 169 2.69 -4.28 17.61
N PRO A 170 1.93 -3.32 18.18
CA PRO A 170 0.47 -3.25 18.06
C PRO A 170 -0.01 -3.00 16.62
N GLY A 171 0.88 -2.59 15.71
CA GLY A 171 0.55 -2.22 14.35
C GLY A 171 -0.31 -0.95 14.25
N THR A 172 -0.50 -0.47 13.03
CA THR A 172 -1.29 0.72 12.74
C THR A 172 -2.32 0.42 11.66
N LEU A 173 -3.54 0.86 11.88
CA LEU A 173 -4.59 0.97 10.87
C LEU A 173 -4.77 2.44 10.52
N VAL A 174 -4.74 2.75 9.24
CA VAL A 174 -4.97 4.10 8.68
C VAL A 174 -6.21 4.08 7.82
N ILE A 175 -7.02 5.13 7.89
CA ILE A 175 -8.24 5.31 7.11
C ILE A 175 -8.36 6.77 6.67
N ALA A 176 -8.76 6.99 5.43
CA ALA A 176 -9.11 8.30 4.90
C ALA A 176 -10.38 8.19 4.05
N ALA A 177 -11.25 9.17 4.13
CA ALA A 177 -12.39 9.33 3.25
C ALA A 177 -12.39 10.74 2.67
N ARG A 178 -12.77 10.88 1.41
CA ARG A 178 -12.72 12.15 0.66
C ARG A 178 -13.49 13.25 1.41
N GLY A 179 -12.79 14.34 1.76
CA GLY A 179 -13.33 15.47 2.49
C GLY A 179 -13.54 15.26 3.99
N GLN A 180 -13.12 14.11 4.55
CA GLN A 180 -13.33 13.79 5.97
C GLN A 180 -12.01 13.67 6.77
N GLY A 181 -10.85 13.90 6.11
CA GLY A 181 -9.54 13.80 6.71
C GLY A 181 -8.98 12.38 6.75
N ALA A 182 -7.73 12.28 7.16
CA ALA A 182 -7.03 11.01 7.40
C ALA A 182 -6.89 10.75 8.90
N TRP A 183 -7.04 9.49 9.29
CA TRP A 183 -7.09 9.05 10.69
C TRP A 183 -6.33 7.74 10.87
N TRP A 184 -5.90 7.48 12.10
CA TRP A 184 -5.27 6.21 12.46
C TRP A 184 -5.71 5.70 13.82
N GLN A 185 -5.52 4.42 14.05
CA GLN A 185 -5.67 3.75 15.33
C GLN A 185 -4.74 2.53 15.43
N PRO A 186 -4.46 2.02 16.64
CA PRO A 186 -3.76 0.74 16.78
C PRO A 186 -4.51 -0.38 16.03
N LEU A 187 -3.75 -1.24 15.33
CA LEU A 187 -4.32 -2.31 14.52
C LEU A 187 -4.98 -3.39 15.39
N GLU A 188 -4.29 -3.87 16.43
CA GLU A 188 -4.78 -4.99 17.25
C GLU A 188 -5.91 -4.58 18.21
N THR A 189 -5.70 -3.51 18.94
CA THR A 189 -6.63 -3.14 20.02
C THR A 189 -7.78 -2.26 19.57
N GLY A 190 -7.69 -1.70 18.37
CA GLY A 190 -8.60 -0.65 17.95
C GLY A 190 -8.48 0.58 18.86
N GLY A 191 -9.58 1.28 19.05
CA GLY A 191 -9.64 2.47 19.90
C GLY A 191 -10.21 3.67 19.17
N GLY A 192 -10.11 4.86 19.77
CA GLY A 192 -10.54 6.09 19.12
C GLY A 192 -9.63 6.48 17.97
N LEU A 193 -10.21 6.86 16.86
CA LEU A 193 -9.48 7.37 15.70
C LEU A 193 -8.79 8.69 16.05
N ARG A 194 -7.52 8.80 15.72
CA ARG A 194 -6.65 9.97 15.90
C ARG A 194 -6.35 10.59 14.56
N PRO A 195 -6.42 11.92 14.41
CA PRO A 195 -6.17 12.57 13.14
C PRO A 195 -4.71 12.43 12.71
N LEU A 196 -4.49 12.27 11.40
CA LEU A 196 -3.20 12.41 10.75
C LEU A 196 -3.08 13.82 10.15
N ARG A 197 -1.88 14.39 10.24
CA ARG A 197 -1.51 15.66 9.63
C ARG A 197 -0.09 15.57 9.12
N VAL A 198 0.13 15.99 7.88
CA VAL A 198 1.49 16.14 7.34
C VAL A 198 2.27 17.20 8.11
N SER A 199 3.59 17.18 8.00
CA SER A 199 4.44 18.19 8.63
C SER A 199 4.26 19.57 7.96
N GLU A 200 4.46 20.64 8.73
CA GLU A 200 4.46 22.01 8.23
C GLU A 200 5.87 22.48 7.77
N ARG A 201 6.81 21.56 7.63
CA ARG A 201 8.20 21.88 7.25
C ARG A 201 8.25 22.37 5.80
N GLU A 202 8.78 23.59 5.61
CA GLU A 202 8.91 24.25 4.31
C GLU A 202 10.37 24.25 3.81
N ASN A 203 11.33 24.19 4.76
CA ASN A 203 12.74 24.20 4.41
C ASN A 203 13.17 22.87 3.81
N THR A 204 13.43 22.87 2.49
CA THR A 204 13.85 21.69 1.75
C THR A 204 15.15 21.07 2.26
N ALA A 205 16.07 21.88 2.81
CA ALA A 205 17.32 21.37 3.39
C ALA A 205 17.10 20.46 4.60
N GLN A 206 15.96 20.60 5.28
CA GLN A 206 15.62 19.80 6.46
C GLN A 206 14.59 18.71 6.15
N MET A 207 14.19 18.53 4.88
CA MET A 207 13.17 17.53 4.55
C MET A 207 13.74 16.11 4.72
N ARG A 208 12.90 15.23 5.27
CA ARG A 208 13.18 13.80 5.40
C ARG A 208 12.57 13.08 4.20
N ILE A 209 13.41 12.40 3.44
CA ILE A 209 13.02 11.68 2.25
C ILE A 209 12.79 10.21 2.59
N LEU A 210 11.61 9.69 2.26
CA LEU A 210 11.28 8.27 2.38
C LEU A 210 11.95 7.47 1.27
N ARG A 211 12.66 6.41 1.64
CA ARG A 211 13.35 5.52 0.69
C ARG A 211 13.12 4.07 1.05
N SER A 212 12.86 3.24 0.06
CA SER A 212 12.84 1.79 0.25
C SER A 212 14.25 1.26 0.58
N PHE A 213 14.32 0.13 1.27
CA PHE A 213 15.57 -0.62 1.43
C PHE A 213 16.04 -1.17 0.09
N GLU A 214 15.11 -1.54 -0.78
CA GLU A 214 15.40 -2.02 -2.13
C GLU A 214 15.73 -0.87 -3.09
N THR A 215 16.84 -1.02 -3.82
CA THR A 215 17.29 -0.01 -4.79
C THR A 215 16.66 -0.19 -6.18
N GLY A 216 16.00 -1.33 -6.44
CA GLY A 216 15.45 -1.68 -7.76
C GLY A 216 14.15 -0.98 -8.15
N HIS A 217 13.40 -0.42 -7.19
CA HIS A 217 12.07 0.13 -7.42
C HIS A 217 12.04 1.63 -7.76
N THR A 218 13.18 2.32 -7.68
CA THR A 218 13.27 3.76 -7.97
C THR A 218 14.70 4.13 -8.36
N ASN A 219 14.87 5.22 -9.09
CA ASN A 219 16.20 5.73 -9.45
C ASN A 219 16.83 6.47 -8.26
N VAL A 220 17.53 5.72 -7.41
CA VAL A 220 18.17 6.24 -6.19
C VAL A 220 19.16 7.36 -6.50
N GLY A 221 20.00 7.20 -7.53
CA GLY A 221 20.98 8.22 -7.89
C GLY A 221 20.34 9.56 -8.33
N ARG A 222 19.15 9.51 -8.92
CA ARG A 222 18.38 10.72 -9.25
C ARG A 222 17.81 11.39 -8.00
N ILE A 223 17.34 10.61 -7.03
CA ILE A 223 16.90 11.12 -5.73
C ILE A 223 18.07 11.82 -5.03
N GLU A 224 19.26 11.21 -5.04
CA GLU A 224 20.46 11.77 -4.40
C GLU A 224 20.91 13.09 -5.07
N ARG A 225 20.89 13.16 -6.40
CA ARG A 225 21.19 14.41 -7.11
C ARG A 225 20.18 15.51 -6.82
N MET A 226 18.88 15.17 -6.80
CA MET A 226 17.82 16.12 -6.41
C MET A 226 18.02 16.59 -4.96
N ALA A 227 18.26 15.68 -4.04
CA ALA A 227 18.48 16.01 -2.63
C ALA A 227 19.70 16.94 -2.45
N ALA A 228 20.79 16.66 -3.13
CA ALA A 228 21.99 17.53 -3.13
C ALA A 228 21.69 18.92 -3.72
N ALA A 229 20.92 18.99 -4.82
CA ALA A 229 20.58 20.26 -5.48
C ALA A 229 19.71 21.18 -4.61
N VAL A 230 18.81 20.62 -3.78
CA VAL A 230 18.03 21.41 -2.82
C VAL A 230 18.68 21.49 -1.42
N GLY A 231 19.89 20.97 -1.26
CA GLY A 231 20.69 21.07 -0.05
C GLY A 231 20.20 20.22 1.13
N VAL A 232 19.57 19.07 0.87
CA VAL A 232 19.08 18.16 1.94
C VAL A 232 20.23 17.69 2.81
N THR A 233 20.11 17.89 4.12
CA THR A 233 21.07 17.46 5.13
C THR A 233 20.54 16.35 6.04
N ALA A 234 19.23 16.11 6.04
CA ALA A 234 18.61 15.08 6.83
C ALA A 234 18.88 13.68 6.24
N GLU A 235 19.12 12.71 7.13
CA GLU A 235 19.23 11.31 6.72
C GLU A 235 17.90 10.79 6.15
N PRO A 236 17.94 9.97 5.07
CA PRO A 236 16.74 9.35 4.54
C PRO A 236 16.06 8.42 5.55
N VAL A 237 14.74 8.48 5.63
CA VAL A 237 13.95 7.52 6.40
C VAL A 237 13.74 6.25 5.58
N ARG A 238 14.33 5.15 6.05
CA ARG A 238 14.22 3.84 5.37
C ARG A 238 12.93 3.15 5.76
N MET A 239 12.12 2.82 4.75
CA MET A 239 10.85 2.11 4.92
C MET A 239 10.40 1.47 3.62
N ASP A 240 9.87 0.26 3.70
CA ASP A 240 9.23 -0.41 2.57
C ASP A 240 7.71 -0.18 2.59
N SER A 241 7.05 -0.56 1.52
CA SER A 241 5.59 -0.57 1.33
C SER A 241 4.87 0.78 1.40
N GLN A 242 3.57 0.71 1.29
CA GLN A 242 2.64 1.83 1.51
C GLN A 242 2.66 2.37 2.95
N ALA A 243 3.31 1.69 3.90
CA ALA A 243 3.60 2.25 5.22
C ALA A 243 4.34 3.62 5.14
N LYS A 244 5.04 3.88 4.03
CA LYS A 244 5.63 5.21 3.74
C LYS A 244 4.60 6.32 3.70
N TYR A 245 3.40 6.05 3.18
CA TYR A 245 2.32 7.04 3.17
C TYR A 245 1.79 7.34 4.57
N ALA A 246 1.76 6.34 5.47
CA ALA A 246 1.40 6.58 6.87
C ALA A 246 2.42 7.51 7.56
N LEU A 247 3.73 7.31 7.32
CA LEU A 247 4.78 8.20 7.85
C LEU A 247 4.66 9.61 7.31
N LEU A 248 4.43 9.76 6.02
CA LEU A 248 4.22 11.07 5.39
C LEU A 248 3.00 11.78 5.99
N ALA A 249 1.87 11.07 6.06
CA ALA A 249 0.61 11.58 6.58
C ALA A 249 0.67 11.92 8.08
N SER A 250 1.54 11.25 8.85
CA SER A 250 1.75 11.54 10.28
C SER A 250 2.77 12.66 10.55
N GLY A 251 3.32 13.29 9.50
CA GLY A 251 4.28 14.39 9.63
C GLY A 251 5.71 13.96 10.00
N HIS A 252 6.04 12.67 9.88
CA HIS A 252 7.36 12.13 10.21
C HIS A 252 8.31 12.04 8.99
N ALA A 253 7.82 12.40 7.81
CA ALA A 253 8.60 12.60 6.60
C ALA A 253 7.93 13.67 5.71
N GLU A 254 8.68 14.23 4.77
CA GLU A 254 8.19 15.31 3.90
C GLU A 254 8.06 14.90 2.45
N LEU A 255 8.76 13.84 2.02
CA LEU A 255 8.84 13.48 0.61
C LEU A 255 8.93 11.96 0.39
N LEU A 256 8.13 11.47 -0.56
CA LEU A 256 8.21 10.15 -1.16
C LEU A 256 8.29 10.31 -2.69
N LEU A 257 9.28 9.67 -3.32
CA LEU A 257 9.46 9.67 -4.77
C LEU A 257 9.49 8.24 -5.33
N ARG A 258 8.75 8.02 -6.41
CA ARG A 258 8.81 6.84 -7.27
C ARG A 258 9.31 7.30 -8.65
N LEU A 259 10.64 7.28 -8.83
CA LEU A 259 11.28 7.72 -10.07
C LEU A 259 11.49 6.54 -11.00
N LEU A 260 11.20 6.72 -12.28
CA LEU A 260 11.46 5.72 -13.31
C LEU A 260 12.95 5.40 -13.39
N THR A 261 13.28 4.14 -13.58
CA THR A 261 14.67 3.69 -13.78
C THR A 261 15.00 3.60 -15.26
N SER A 262 16.29 3.73 -15.62
CA SER A 262 16.74 3.54 -17.00
C SER A 262 16.48 2.12 -17.52
N LYS A 263 16.36 1.14 -16.63
CA LYS A 263 16.04 -0.26 -16.97
C LYS A 263 14.56 -0.46 -17.31
N GLN A 264 13.68 0.39 -16.78
CA GLN A 264 12.23 0.32 -16.95
C GLN A 264 11.67 1.74 -17.17
N PRO A 265 11.98 2.41 -18.28
CA PRO A 265 11.56 3.78 -18.54
C PRO A 265 10.04 3.91 -18.75
N ASP A 266 9.40 2.83 -19.19
CA ASP A 266 7.97 2.77 -19.47
C ASP A 266 7.15 2.12 -18.34
N TYR A 267 7.76 1.89 -17.18
CA TYR A 267 7.03 1.37 -16.03
C TYR A 267 5.88 2.28 -15.64
N ARG A 268 4.74 1.66 -15.32
CA ARG A 268 3.56 2.34 -14.78
C ARG A 268 3.19 1.72 -13.45
N GLU A 269 2.90 2.57 -12.49
CA GLU A 269 2.47 2.14 -11.17
C GLU A 269 1.13 1.40 -11.27
N ARG A 270 0.95 0.39 -10.44
CA ARG A 270 -0.34 -0.27 -10.27
C ARG A 270 -1.27 0.60 -9.44
N ILE A 271 -2.57 0.53 -9.71
CA ILE A 271 -3.54 1.35 -8.96
C ILE A 271 -3.59 0.95 -7.49
N TRP A 272 -3.44 -0.32 -7.17
CA TRP A 272 -3.48 -0.83 -5.79
C TRP A 272 -2.26 -0.42 -4.97
N ASP A 273 -1.08 -0.22 -5.57
CA ASP A 273 0.12 0.29 -4.90
C ASP A 273 -0.02 1.75 -4.45
N GLN A 274 -0.97 2.50 -5.05
CA GLN A 274 -1.02 3.96 -4.90
C GLN A 274 -2.33 4.48 -4.33
N ALA A 275 -3.47 3.86 -4.61
CA ALA A 275 -4.79 4.44 -4.36
C ALA A 275 -5.02 4.79 -2.88
N ALA A 276 -4.82 3.84 -1.97
CA ALA A 276 -5.03 4.07 -0.54
C ALA A 276 -4.08 5.14 0.00
N GLY A 277 -2.79 5.03 -0.31
CA GLY A 277 -1.75 5.98 0.11
C GLY A 277 -1.94 7.38 -0.45
N ALA A 278 -2.45 7.49 -1.69
CA ALA A 278 -2.74 8.77 -2.32
C ALA A 278 -3.80 9.55 -1.54
N LEU A 279 -4.94 8.93 -1.27
CA LEU A 279 -6.01 9.58 -0.52
C LEU A 279 -5.58 9.92 0.91
N VAL A 280 -4.88 9.01 1.59
CA VAL A 280 -4.36 9.25 2.95
C VAL A 280 -3.44 10.48 2.97
N THR A 281 -2.57 10.64 1.96
CA THR A 281 -1.69 11.79 1.84
C THR A 281 -2.49 13.09 1.64
N GLU A 282 -3.44 13.11 0.71
CA GLU A 282 -4.27 14.28 0.41
C GLU A 282 -5.11 14.70 1.62
N GLU A 283 -5.79 13.75 2.25
CA GLU A 283 -6.67 14.00 3.39
C GLU A 283 -5.92 14.36 4.69
N ALA A 284 -4.63 14.02 4.78
CA ALA A 284 -3.74 14.53 5.83
C ALA A 284 -3.22 15.97 5.56
N GLY A 285 -3.56 16.56 4.42
CA GLY A 285 -3.15 17.91 4.00
C GLY A 285 -1.88 17.94 3.16
N GLY A 286 -1.40 16.79 2.68
CA GLY A 286 -0.30 16.66 1.74
C GLY A 286 -0.72 16.82 0.28
N ARG A 287 0.22 16.59 -0.62
CA ARG A 287 -0.01 16.62 -2.06
C ARG A 287 0.64 15.42 -2.73
N ILE A 288 -0.08 14.80 -3.67
CA ILE A 288 0.45 13.72 -4.50
C ILE A 288 0.16 13.99 -5.97
N THR A 289 1.16 13.81 -6.81
CA THR A 289 1.09 13.96 -8.27
C THR A 289 2.02 12.93 -8.94
N ASP A 290 1.98 12.87 -10.25
CA ASP A 290 3.07 12.29 -11.00
C ASP A 290 4.28 13.26 -11.07
N LEU A 291 5.34 12.84 -11.76
CA LEU A 291 6.57 13.64 -11.89
C LEU A 291 6.42 14.88 -12.80
N ASP A 292 5.33 14.96 -13.56
CA ASP A 292 4.97 16.12 -14.38
C ASP A 292 4.05 17.10 -13.63
N GLY A 293 3.67 16.76 -12.40
CA GLY A 293 2.78 17.56 -11.54
C GLY A 293 1.28 17.33 -11.82
N LYS A 294 0.93 16.32 -12.63
CA LYS A 294 -0.46 15.94 -12.91
C LYS A 294 -1.03 15.10 -11.76
N ARG A 295 -2.33 15.22 -11.51
CA ARG A 295 -3.03 14.31 -10.59
C ARG A 295 -2.90 12.87 -11.08
N LEU A 296 -2.90 11.92 -10.14
CA LEU A 296 -2.95 10.50 -10.47
C LEU A 296 -4.32 10.16 -11.05
N ASP A 297 -4.32 9.47 -12.19
CA ASP A 297 -5.52 9.09 -12.92
C ASP A 297 -5.83 7.60 -12.70
N PHE A 298 -6.81 7.33 -11.88
CA PHE A 298 -7.25 5.97 -11.55
C PHE A 298 -8.38 5.46 -12.48
N SER A 299 -8.76 6.21 -13.53
CA SER A 299 -9.81 5.82 -14.47
C SER A 299 -9.34 4.89 -15.59
N ALA A 300 -8.04 4.80 -15.83
CA ALA A 300 -7.47 4.24 -17.05
C ALA A 300 -7.13 2.73 -16.97
N GLY A 301 -7.71 2.00 -16.02
CA GLY A 301 -7.52 0.55 -15.87
C GLY A 301 -6.72 0.15 -14.63
N ARG A 302 -5.99 -0.96 -14.71
CA ARG A 302 -5.23 -1.54 -13.58
C ARG A 302 -3.88 -0.83 -13.33
N MET A 303 -3.49 0.09 -14.18
CA MET A 303 -2.23 0.84 -14.11
C MET A 303 -2.48 2.34 -14.33
N LEU A 304 -1.64 3.17 -13.74
CA LEU A 304 -1.63 4.62 -13.94
C LEU A 304 -0.98 4.97 -15.29
N VAL A 305 -1.62 4.57 -16.40
CA VAL A 305 -1.04 4.68 -17.76
C VAL A 305 -0.83 6.13 -18.22
N ASN A 306 -1.62 7.06 -17.68
CA ASN A 306 -1.55 8.49 -17.99
C ASN A 306 -0.56 9.24 -17.10
N ASN A 307 0.11 8.56 -16.16
CA ASN A 307 1.03 9.13 -15.20
C ASN A 307 2.44 8.54 -15.33
N ARG A 308 3.43 9.31 -14.93
CA ARG A 308 4.85 8.89 -14.91
C ARG A 308 5.44 9.04 -13.52
N GLY A 309 5.65 7.89 -12.84
CA GLY A 309 6.16 7.88 -11.47
C GLY A 309 5.23 8.57 -10.49
N VAL A 310 5.71 8.80 -9.26
CA VAL A 310 4.92 9.45 -8.20
C VAL A 310 5.81 10.40 -7.39
N CYS A 311 5.26 11.58 -7.09
CA CYS A 311 5.76 12.53 -6.11
C CYS A 311 4.67 12.75 -5.06
N ALA A 312 4.89 12.28 -3.83
CA ALA A 312 4.02 12.56 -2.69
C ALA A 312 4.80 13.37 -1.64
N SER A 313 4.19 14.41 -1.11
CA SER A 313 4.86 15.29 -0.15
C SER A 313 3.89 15.89 0.87
N ASN A 314 4.44 16.62 1.84
CA ASN A 314 3.65 17.43 2.78
C ASN A 314 2.98 18.67 2.12
N GLY A 315 3.04 18.81 0.79
CA GLY A 315 2.51 19.94 0.04
C GLY A 315 3.42 21.16 0.03
N ARG A 316 4.18 21.41 1.10
CA ARG A 316 5.04 22.60 1.25
C ARG A 316 6.29 22.56 0.37
N VAL A 317 6.89 21.38 0.24
CA VAL A 317 8.11 21.17 -0.56
C VAL A 317 7.84 20.70 -1.99
N HIS A 318 6.58 20.46 -2.36
CA HIS A 318 6.18 19.74 -3.57
C HIS A 318 6.70 20.38 -4.85
N ASP A 319 6.38 21.67 -5.07
CA ASP A 319 6.74 22.38 -6.30
C ASP A 319 8.26 22.53 -6.43
N ALA A 320 8.96 22.86 -5.33
CA ALA A 320 10.41 22.98 -5.32
C ALA A 320 11.10 21.65 -5.71
N VAL A 321 10.54 20.50 -5.27
CA VAL A 321 11.04 19.17 -5.63
C VAL A 321 10.80 18.88 -7.12
N LEU A 322 9.60 19.13 -7.64
CA LEU A 322 9.28 18.89 -9.05
C LEU A 322 10.14 19.76 -9.97
N ASP A 323 10.33 21.04 -9.66
CA ASP A 323 11.16 21.95 -10.44
C ASP A 323 12.62 21.49 -10.45
N THR A 324 13.14 21.07 -9.29
CA THR A 324 14.51 20.54 -9.21
C THR A 324 14.66 19.24 -10.00
N LEU A 325 13.67 18.34 -9.95
CA LEU A 325 13.70 17.09 -10.73
C LEU A 325 13.76 17.36 -12.24
N ARG A 326 13.06 18.37 -12.74
CA ARG A 326 13.13 18.79 -14.18
C ARG A 326 14.54 19.21 -14.56
N VAL A 327 15.16 20.09 -13.76
CA VAL A 327 16.53 20.57 -14.02
C VAL A 327 17.56 19.43 -13.95
N VAL A 328 17.45 18.55 -12.95
CA VAL A 328 18.37 17.39 -12.79
C VAL A 328 18.21 16.38 -13.92
N CYS A 329 17.04 16.29 -14.57
CA CYS A 329 16.82 15.43 -15.74
C CYS A 329 17.50 15.99 -17.00
N GLU A 330 17.35 17.28 -17.25
CA GLU A 330 17.91 17.93 -18.45
C GLU A 330 19.45 17.90 -18.47
N ASN A 331 20.08 17.93 -17.29
CA ASN A 331 21.55 17.92 -17.14
C ASN A 331 22.18 16.52 -17.08
N GLY A 332 21.38 15.46 -16.94
CA GLY A 332 21.88 14.08 -16.80
C GLY A 332 21.80 13.22 -18.06
N GLU A 333 21.25 13.75 -19.15
CA GLU A 333 21.17 13.11 -20.48
C GLU A 333 22.21 13.67 -21.47
N ARG A 334 23.22 14.43 -20.99
CA ARG A 334 24.34 14.90 -21.81
C ARG A 334 25.60 14.10 -21.55
#